data_d935321cb9846019a58120f5f599d06f
#
_entry.id   d935321cb9846019a58120f5f599d06f
#
_cell.length_a   1.000
_cell.length_b   1.000
_cell.length_c   1.000
_cell.angle_alpha   90.00
_cell.angle_beta   90.00
_cell.angle_gamma   90.00
#
_symmetry.space_group_name_H-M   'P 1'
#
loop_
_entity.id
_entity.type
_entity.pdbx_description
1 polymer ?
#
loop_
_entity_poly.entity_id
_entity_poly.type
_entity_poly.pdbx_seq_one_letter_code
_entity_poly.pdbx_strand_id
1 'polypeptide(L)'
;MASVSMHKSGGSLTQSSLLLIGPNVHPGYVRQIINLTQTTSGSYLLMSSLDISRRNLAQRGRQVFHQVADMAEYAREEINAVGGYYAFGKELCNGDSVFDFDTTKLSVHTLDIGLAGIEVYDILRDEYDIQIEFGDIGNILAYLSIGDRPQEVERLVSALAEIKRRYQTDGSGLLSQEYIDPVVAASPQEAFYAPKKSLPLRETEGMVCSEFVMCYPPGIPILAPGERITKEILNYIEYAKAKGCSMTGPEDPDIERLNVLA
;
A
#
# COMPACT_ATOMS: atom_id res chain seq x y z
N MET A 1 7.71 -19.90 0.53
CA MET A 1 8.70 -18.82 0.31
C MET A 1 8.09 -17.50 0.72
N ALA A 2 8.93 -16.56 1.21
CA ALA A 2 8.51 -15.18 1.49
C ALA A 2 9.59 -14.21 1.02
N SER A 3 9.18 -13.15 0.31
CA SER A 3 10.04 -12.03 -0.06
C SER A 3 9.85 -10.91 0.96
N VAL A 4 10.95 -10.45 1.56
CA VAL A 4 10.92 -9.49 2.67
C VAL A 4 11.73 -8.26 2.31
N SER A 5 11.09 -7.09 2.32
CA SER A 5 11.74 -5.80 2.13
C SER A 5 12.47 -5.38 3.41
N MET A 6 13.71 -5.78 3.56
CA MET A 6 14.52 -5.45 4.73
C MET A 6 14.76 -3.96 4.92
N HIS A 7 14.74 -3.19 3.83
CA HIS A 7 14.92 -1.74 3.87
C HIS A 7 13.72 -0.97 4.45
N LYS A 8 12.52 -1.58 4.54
CA LYS A 8 11.33 -0.91 5.10
C LYS A 8 11.30 -0.96 6.63
N SER A 9 11.54 -2.13 7.22
CA SER A 9 11.43 -2.31 8.68
C SER A 9 12.65 -2.95 9.35
N GLY A 10 13.55 -3.51 8.57
CA GLY A 10 14.71 -4.26 9.09
C GLY A 10 16.01 -3.47 9.22
N GLY A 11 16.05 -2.20 8.75
CA GLY A 11 17.19 -1.29 8.93
C GLY A 11 18.33 -1.47 7.91
N SER A 12 18.09 -2.08 6.75
CA SER A 12 19.04 -2.08 5.64
C SER A 12 18.84 -0.88 4.71
N LEU A 13 19.80 -0.63 3.82
CA LEU A 13 19.67 0.39 2.79
C LEU A 13 18.58 0.02 1.77
N THR A 14 18.03 1.01 1.09
CA THR A 14 16.98 0.83 0.06
C THR A 14 17.40 -0.16 -1.04
N GLN A 15 16.43 -0.73 -1.75
CA GLN A 15 16.63 -1.74 -2.79
C GLN A 15 17.25 -3.06 -2.28
N SER A 16 17.12 -3.36 -1.00
CA SER A 16 17.62 -4.59 -0.40
C SER A 16 16.49 -5.44 0.19
N SER A 17 16.51 -6.73 -0.12
CA SER A 17 15.49 -7.69 0.31
C SER A 17 16.09 -9.04 0.63
N LEU A 18 15.33 -9.87 1.34
CA LEU A 18 15.62 -11.27 1.59
C LEU A 18 14.55 -12.15 0.97
N LEU A 19 14.97 -13.26 0.38
CA LEU A 19 14.06 -14.33 0.00
C LEU A 19 14.21 -15.48 1.01
N LEU A 20 13.17 -15.68 1.81
CA LEU A 20 13.12 -16.75 2.81
C LEU A 20 12.51 -17.99 2.18
N ILE A 21 13.21 -19.14 2.34
CA ILE A 21 12.83 -20.41 1.70
C ILE A 21 12.50 -21.41 2.80
N GLY A 22 11.28 -21.96 2.75
CA GLY A 22 10.87 -23.05 3.64
C GLY A 22 11.44 -24.43 3.24
N PRO A 23 11.33 -25.42 4.11
CA PRO A 23 11.96 -26.74 3.92
C PRO A 23 11.42 -27.52 2.70
N ASN A 24 10.23 -27.19 2.23
CA ASN A 24 9.59 -27.86 1.09
C ASN A 24 9.95 -27.25 -0.27
N VAL A 25 10.86 -26.29 -0.31
CA VAL A 25 11.28 -25.63 -1.55
C VAL A 25 12.75 -25.94 -1.81
N HIS A 26 13.08 -26.45 -3.01
CA HIS A 26 14.45 -26.83 -3.35
C HIS A 26 15.32 -25.58 -3.61
N PRO A 27 16.33 -25.28 -2.78
CA PRO A 27 17.10 -24.04 -2.90
C PRO A 27 17.86 -23.90 -4.23
N GLY A 28 18.29 -25.02 -4.84
CA GLY A 28 18.96 -25.01 -6.13
C GLY A 28 18.08 -24.50 -7.27
N TYR A 29 16.81 -24.87 -7.29
CA TYR A 29 15.84 -24.36 -8.27
C TYR A 29 15.61 -22.87 -8.10
N VAL A 30 15.40 -22.41 -6.88
CA VAL A 30 15.24 -20.97 -6.58
C VAL A 30 16.47 -20.19 -7.06
N ARG A 31 17.68 -20.70 -6.80
CA ARG A 31 18.92 -20.05 -7.26
C ARG A 31 19.01 -19.94 -8.78
N GLN A 32 18.56 -20.96 -9.52
CA GLN A 32 18.51 -20.88 -10.98
C GLN A 32 17.61 -19.76 -11.47
N ILE A 33 16.42 -19.63 -10.88
CA ILE A 33 15.47 -18.56 -11.25
C ILE A 33 16.03 -17.17 -10.90
N ILE A 34 16.62 -17.04 -9.70
CA ILE A 34 17.29 -15.80 -9.30
C ILE A 34 18.38 -15.41 -10.30
N ASN A 35 19.21 -16.35 -10.72
CA ASN A 35 20.29 -16.08 -11.70
C ASN A 35 19.76 -15.63 -13.06
N LEU A 36 18.54 -16.01 -13.43
CA LEU A 36 17.90 -15.57 -14.68
C LEU A 36 17.26 -14.18 -14.57
N THR A 37 16.83 -13.79 -13.37
CA THR A 37 15.99 -12.60 -13.19
C THR A 37 16.70 -11.44 -12.51
N GLN A 38 17.79 -11.68 -11.80
CA GLN A 38 18.53 -10.64 -11.08
C GLN A 38 19.68 -10.05 -11.92
N THR A 39 20.06 -8.82 -11.55
CA THR A 39 21.26 -8.17 -12.08
C THR A 39 22.52 -8.97 -11.74
N THR A 40 23.50 -8.96 -12.66
CA THR A 40 24.84 -9.49 -12.43
C THR A 40 25.77 -8.50 -11.74
N SER A 41 25.35 -7.23 -11.58
CA SER A 41 26.11 -6.12 -11.00
C SER A 41 25.61 -5.78 -9.60
N GLY A 42 25.68 -6.74 -8.66
CA GLY A 42 25.26 -6.53 -7.27
C GLY A 42 26.10 -5.48 -6.55
N SER A 43 25.44 -4.55 -5.84
CA SER A 43 26.10 -3.54 -5.03
C SER A 43 26.59 -4.14 -3.71
N TYR A 44 27.89 -4.09 -3.46
CA TYR A 44 28.47 -4.53 -2.18
C TYR A 44 27.99 -3.68 -1.00
N LEU A 45 27.68 -2.40 -1.21
CA LEU A 45 27.10 -1.54 -0.15
C LEU A 45 25.73 -2.08 0.28
N LEU A 46 24.86 -2.40 -0.66
CA LEU A 46 23.53 -2.95 -0.36
C LEU A 46 23.63 -4.33 0.30
N MET A 47 24.49 -5.20 -0.21
CA MET A 47 24.70 -6.53 0.39
C MET A 47 25.30 -6.45 1.79
N SER A 48 26.26 -5.54 2.02
CA SER A 48 26.85 -5.32 3.35
C SER A 48 25.80 -4.77 4.33
N SER A 49 24.94 -3.84 3.89
CA SER A 49 23.85 -3.30 4.72
C SER A 49 22.85 -4.40 5.13
N LEU A 50 22.52 -5.32 4.21
CA LEU A 50 21.69 -6.49 4.51
C LEU A 50 22.33 -7.40 5.57
N ASP A 51 23.62 -7.68 5.47
CA ASP A 51 24.30 -8.54 6.45
C ASP A 51 24.38 -7.88 7.83
N ILE A 52 24.65 -6.56 7.87
CA ILE A 52 24.65 -5.79 9.12
C ILE A 52 23.24 -5.81 9.76
N SER A 53 22.20 -5.58 8.97
CA SER A 53 20.81 -5.66 9.42
C SER A 53 20.47 -7.04 9.94
N ARG A 54 20.74 -8.09 9.17
CA ARG A 54 20.58 -9.49 9.59
C ARG A 54 21.30 -9.79 10.92
N ARG A 55 22.55 -9.36 11.05
CA ARG A 55 23.34 -9.55 12.27
C ARG A 55 22.70 -8.85 13.47
N ASN A 56 22.25 -7.60 13.29
CA ASN A 56 21.58 -6.84 14.35
C ASN A 56 20.29 -7.53 14.80
N LEU A 57 19.48 -7.99 13.84
CA LEU A 57 18.24 -8.71 14.13
C LEU A 57 18.50 -10.08 14.79
N ALA A 58 19.55 -10.79 14.39
CA ALA A 58 19.92 -12.05 15.04
C ALA A 58 20.29 -11.85 16.53
N GLN A 59 20.89 -10.73 16.87
CA GLN A 59 21.32 -10.42 18.23
C GLN A 59 20.25 -9.76 19.09
N ARG A 60 19.45 -8.85 18.55
CA ARG A 60 18.52 -8.00 19.30
C ARG A 60 17.11 -7.93 18.71
N GLY A 61 16.82 -8.66 17.63
CA GLY A 61 15.58 -8.52 16.87
C GLY A 61 14.34 -8.70 17.73
N ARG A 62 14.32 -9.70 18.63
CA ARG A 62 13.18 -9.90 19.54
C ARG A 62 12.92 -8.67 20.42
N GLN A 63 13.95 -8.12 21.04
CA GLN A 63 13.83 -6.92 21.90
C GLN A 63 13.34 -5.72 21.10
N VAL A 64 13.97 -5.47 19.95
CA VAL A 64 13.66 -4.29 19.13
C VAL A 64 12.25 -4.35 18.57
N PHE A 65 11.83 -5.51 18.06
CA PHE A 65 10.46 -5.64 17.52
C PHE A 65 9.37 -5.65 18.60
N HIS A 66 9.67 -6.08 19.83
CA HIS A 66 8.74 -5.84 20.94
C HIS A 66 8.52 -4.33 21.18
N GLN A 67 9.60 -3.55 21.21
CA GLN A 67 9.49 -2.10 21.37
C GLN A 67 8.68 -1.44 20.24
N VAL A 68 8.90 -1.88 18.98
CA VAL A 68 8.10 -1.38 17.84
C VAL A 68 6.63 -1.75 17.98
N ALA A 69 6.35 -3.00 18.40
CA ALA A 69 4.97 -3.44 18.59
C ALA A 69 4.27 -2.67 19.72
N ASP A 70 4.97 -2.42 20.84
CA ASP A 70 4.45 -1.64 21.98
C ASP A 70 4.15 -0.19 21.56
N MET A 71 5.04 0.44 20.78
CA MET A 71 4.82 1.78 20.24
C MET A 71 3.62 1.83 19.27
N ALA A 72 3.47 0.82 18.43
CA ALA A 72 2.37 0.74 17.47
C ALA A 72 1.03 0.53 18.19
N GLU A 73 1.01 -0.29 19.24
CA GLU A 73 -0.21 -0.50 20.04
C GLU A 73 -0.61 0.77 20.80
N TYR A 74 0.36 1.42 21.43
CA TYR A 74 0.16 2.73 22.06
C TYR A 74 -0.42 3.75 21.06
N ALA A 75 0.17 3.86 19.86
CA ALA A 75 -0.34 4.77 18.83
C ALA A 75 -1.78 4.45 18.42
N ARG A 76 -2.12 3.16 18.32
CA ARG A 76 -3.46 2.68 17.96
C ARG A 76 -4.49 3.07 19.01
N GLU A 77 -4.16 2.84 20.29
CA GLU A 77 -5.01 3.21 21.43
C GLU A 77 -5.24 4.72 21.48
N GLU A 78 -4.19 5.52 21.36
CA GLU A 78 -4.29 6.98 21.43
C GLU A 78 -5.06 7.57 20.26
N ILE A 79 -4.84 7.08 19.02
CA ILE A 79 -5.60 7.52 17.84
C ILE A 79 -7.08 7.18 18.00
N ASN A 80 -7.40 5.98 18.48
CA ASN A 80 -8.80 5.60 18.75
C ASN A 80 -9.41 6.47 19.86
N ALA A 81 -8.63 6.87 20.87
CA ALA A 81 -9.09 7.78 21.92
C ALA A 81 -9.36 9.21 21.41
N VAL A 82 -8.68 9.69 20.37
CA VAL A 82 -9.00 10.95 19.68
C VAL A 82 -10.43 10.91 19.13
N GLY A 83 -10.91 9.72 18.72
CA GLY A 83 -12.22 9.51 18.12
C GLY A 83 -12.34 10.06 16.69
N GLY A 84 -13.28 9.55 15.91
CA GLY A 84 -13.45 9.89 14.49
C GLY A 84 -12.40 9.26 13.58
N TYR A 85 -11.44 8.56 14.12
CA TYR A 85 -10.54 7.65 13.44
C TYR A 85 -10.80 6.22 13.93
N TYR A 86 -10.48 5.25 13.09
CA TYR A 86 -10.44 3.86 13.50
C TYR A 86 -9.09 3.25 13.15
N ALA A 87 -8.20 3.18 14.11
CA ALA A 87 -6.93 2.46 13.99
C ALA A 87 -7.18 0.99 14.32
N PHE A 88 -7.25 0.15 13.29
CA PHE A 88 -7.59 -1.27 13.40
C PHE A 88 -6.37 -2.15 13.63
N GLY A 89 -6.61 -3.35 14.14
CA GLY A 89 -5.58 -4.29 14.52
C GLY A 89 -6.05 -5.74 14.52
N LYS A 90 -5.59 -6.51 15.50
CA LYS A 90 -5.87 -7.95 15.62
C LYS A 90 -7.34 -8.31 15.85
N GLU A 91 -8.17 -7.37 16.24
CA GLU A 91 -9.62 -7.57 16.37
C GLU A 91 -10.30 -7.93 15.05
N LEU A 92 -9.67 -7.60 13.92
CA LEU A 92 -10.16 -8.01 12.59
C LEU A 92 -9.88 -9.49 12.28
N CYS A 93 -9.00 -10.16 13.04
CA CYS A 93 -8.67 -11.56 12.81
C CYS A 93 -9.87 -12.46 13.15
N ASN A 94 -10.35 -13.19 12.17
CA ASN A 94 -11.52 -14.06 12.30
C ASN A 94 -11.20 -15.55 12.10
N GLY A 95 -9.93 -15.88 11.84
CA GLY A 95 -9.45 -17.25 11.60
C GLY A 95 -9.81 -17.82 10.23
N ASP A 96 -10.43 -17.04 9.36
CA ASP A 96 -10.86 -17.44 8.01
C ASP A 96 -10.30 -16.47 6.97
N SER A 97 -11.00 -15.38 6.67
CA SER A 97 -10.59 -14.37 5.66
C SER A 97 -9.46 -13.47 6.16
N VAL A 98 -9.38 -13.21 7.45
CA VAL A 98 -8.27 -12.49 8.10
C VAL A 98 -7.63 -13.44 9.12
N PHE A 99 -6.53 -14.07 8.72
CA PHE A 99 -5.86 -15.10 9.53
C PHE A 99 -4.99 -14.49 10.63
N ASP A 100 -4.21 -13.47 10.30
CA ASP A 100 -3.33 -12.77 11.24
C ASP A 100 -3.11 -11.32 10.80
N PHE A 101 -2.60 -10.49 11.72
CA PHE A 101 -2.36 -9.07 11.53
C PHE A 101 -0.97 -8.68 12.04
N ASP A 102 -0.20 -7.96 11.21
CA ASP A 102 1.11 -7.40 11.63
C ASP A 102 0.89 -6.14 12.47
N THR A 103 0.99 -6.28 13.78
CA THR A 103 0.74 -5.18 14.75
C THR A 103 1.71 -4.01 14.62
N THR A 104 2.85 -4.16 13.92
CA THR A 104 3.79 -3.06 13.67
C THR A 104 3.32 -2.12 12.56
N LYS A 105 2.25 -2.48 11.84
CA LYS A 105 1.63 -1.65 10.81
C LYS A 105 0.47 -0.88 11.42
N LEU A 106 0.56 0.43 11.38
CA LEU A 106 -0.46 1.32 11.90
C LEU A 106 -1.37 1.78 10.76
N SER A 107 -2.47 1.08 10.57
CA SER A 107 -3.50 1.41 9.58
C SER A 107 -4.64 2.14 10.27
N VAL A 108 -5.05 3.27 9.71
CA VAL A 108 -6.06 4.16 10.31
C VAL A 108 -7.10 4.54 9.27
N HIS A 109 -8.34 4.22 9.54
CA HIS A 109 -9.49 4.68 8.76
C HIS A 109 -9.78 6.15 9.05
N THR A 110 -10.04 6.95 8.00
CA THR A 110 -10.15 8.41 8.11
C THR A 110 -11.49 8.98 7.64
N LEU A 111 -12.33 8.19 6.97
CA LEU A 111 -13.58 8.70 6.39
C LEU A 111 -14.56 9.24 7.43
N ASP A 112 -14.50 8.77 8.69
CA ASP A 112 -15.39 9.21 9.75
C ASP A 112 -15.11 10.66 10.21
N ILE A 113 -13.95 11.22 9.87
CA ILE A 113 -13.68 12.66 10.03
C ILE A 113 -14.00 13.46 8.77
N GLY A 114 -14.55 12.80 7.73
CA GLY A 114 -14.91 13.43 6.48
C GLY A 114 -13.74 13.73 5.54
N LEU A 115 -12.60 13.05 5.71
CA LEU A 115 -11.42 13.19 4.86
C LEU A 115 -11.02 11.83 4.26
N ALA A 116 -10.64 11.85 2.98
CA ALA A 116 -10.00 10.70 2.36
C ALA A 116 -8.58 10.51 2.96
N GLY A 117 -8.10 9.26 2.99
CA GLY A 117 -6.76 8.98 3.51
C GLY A 117 -5.66 9.74 2.78
N ILE A 118 -5.77 9.91 1.46
CA ILE A 118 -4.81 10.71 0.68
C ILE A 118 -4.80 12.19 1.11
N GLU A 119 -5.95 12.76 1.46
CA GLU A 119 -6.03 14.13 1.97
C GLU A 119 -5.31 14.26 3.33
N VAL A 120 -5.51 13.29 4.23
CA VAL A 120 -4.81 13.24 5.52
C VAL A 120 -3.29 13.03 5.31
N TYR A 121 -2.89 12.16 4.38
CA TYR A 121 -1.49 11.96 4.00
C TYR A 121 -0.81 13.26 3.54
N ASP A 122 -1.45 14.00 2.65
CA ASP A 122 -0.92 15.26 2.14
C ASP A 122 -0.80 16.32 3.26
N ILE A 123 -1.82 16.45 4.12
CA ILE A 123 -1.78 17.36 5.26
C ILE A 123 -0.66 16.99 6.23
N LEU A 124 -0.48 15.71 6.56
CA LEU A 124 0.60 15.23 7.43
C LEU A 124 1.98 15.61 6.86
N ARG A 125 2.19 15.43 5.56
CA ARG A 125 3.43 15.76 4.88
C ARG A 125 3.66 17.28 4.84
N ASP A 126 2.68 18.04 4.39
CA ASP A 126 2.85 19.44 4.01
C ASP A 126 2.76 20.41 5.21
N GLU A 127 1.98 20.09 6.24
CA GLU A 127 1.78 20.96 7.38
C GLU A 127 2.49 20.49 8.66
N TYR A 128 2.72 19.18 8.79
CA TYR A 128 3.29 18.60 10.01
C TYR A 128 4.69 18.02 9.82
N ASP A 129 5.19 18.00 8.58
CA ASP A 129 6.50 17.40 8.23
C ASP A 129 6.57 15.94 8.72
N ILE A 130 5.49 15.19 8.50
CA ILE A 130 5.36 13.77 8.84
C ILE A 130 5.12 12.97 7.56
N GLN A 131 6.12 12.17 7.17
CA GLN A 131 6.04 11.26 6.04
C GLN A 131 5.63 9.88 6.52
N ILE A 132 4.42 9.47 6.20
CA ILE A 132 3.93 8.09 6.38
C ILE A 132 4.09 7.28 5.10
N GLU A 133 3.75 5.99 5.10
CA GLU A 133 3.95 5.11 3.94
C GLU A 133 3.03 5.52 2.78
N PHE A 134 1.73 5.63 3.01
CA PHE A 134 0.77 6.13 2.04
C PHE A 134 -0.58 6.50 2.66
N GLY A 135 -1.40 7.19 1.85
CA GLY A 135 -2.84 7.35 2.05
C GLY A 135 -3.60 6.85 0.82
N ASP A 136 -4.66 6.08 1.02
CA ASP A 136 -5.60 5.70 -0.02
C ASP A 136 -6.93 6.48 0.12
N ILE A 137 -8.00 6.00 -0.51
CA ILE A 137 -9.30 6.66 -0.45
C ILE A 137 -9.87 6.71 0.97
N GLY A 138 -9.68 5.66 1.76
CA GLY A 138 -10.33 5.52 3.08
C GLY A 138 -9.39 5.46 4.27
N ASN A 139 -8.10 5.23 4.02
CA ASN A 139 -7.16 4.92 5.09
C ASN A 139 -5.80 5.59 4.88
N ILE A 140 -5.07 5.72 5.96
CA ILE A 140 -3.64 5.96 5.95
C ILE A 140 -2.90 4.75 6.51
N LEU A 141 -1.65 4.53 6.05
CA LEU A 141 -0.75 3.52 6.58
C LEU A 141 0.55 4.15 7.03
N ALA A 142 0.90 3.97 8.29
CA ALA A 142 2.21 4.30 8.82
C ALA A 142 2.99 3.02 9.16
N TYR A 143 4.26 3.00 8.75
CA TYR A 143 5.22 1.97 9.13
C TYR A 143 6.00 2.43 10.34
N LEU A 144 5.90 1.68 11.44
CA LEU A 144 6.83 1.82 12.53
C LEU A 144 8.00 0.86 12.32
N SER A 145 9.20 1.37 12.42
CA SER A 145 10.44 0.64 12.17
C SER A 145 11.34 0.60 13.39
N ILE A 146 12.42 -0.16 13.29
CA ILE A 146 13.42 -0.25 14.37
C ILE A 146 14.20 1.06 14.61
N GLY A 147 14.01 2.07 13.75
CA GLY A 147 14.64 3.39 13.87
C GLY A 147 13.75 4.44 14.52
N ASP A 148 12.46 4.17 14.66
CA ASP A 148 11.52 5.12 15.22
C ASP A 148 11.61 5.20 16.75
N ARG A 149 11.31 6.37 17.28
CA ARG A 149 11.32 6.67 18.71
C ARG A 149 9.93 7.10 19.18
N PRO A 150 9.61 7.02 20.46
CA PRO A 150 8.32 7.44 20.99
C PRO A 150 7.90 8.85 20.59
N GLN A 151 8.87 9.78 20.44
CA GLN A 151 8.58 11.17 20.05
C GLN A 151 7.96 11.29 18.64
N GLU A 152 8.38 10.45 17.68
CA GLU A 152 7.79 10.44 16.35
C GLU A 152 6.34 9.95 16.39
N VAL A 153 6.06 8.95 17.23
CA VAL A 153 4.71 8.44 17.45
C VAL A 153 3.81 9.50 18.07
N GLU A 154 4.28 10.18 19.12
CA GLU A 154 3.54 11.29 19.77
C GLU A 154 3.26 12.43 18.79
N ARG A 155 4.20 12.76 17.91
CA ARG A 155 3.96 13.76 16.86
C ARG A 155 2.85 13.34 15.92
N LEU A 156 2.81 12.08 15.49
CA LEU A 156 1.76 11.57 14.61
C LEU A 156 0.38 11.64 15.30
N VAL A 157 0.27 11.16 16.53
CA VAL A 157 -0.99 11.20 17.31
C VAL A 157 -1.48 12.64 17.47
N SER A 158 -0.57 13.54 17.87
CA SER A 158 -0.88 14.97 18.05
C SER A 158 -1.32 15.63 16.73
N ALA A 159 -0.64 15.31 15.61
CA ALA A 159 -1.01 15.81 14.29
C ALA A 159 -2.39 15.33 13.86
N LEU A 160 -2.72 14.04 14.05
CA LEU A 160 -4.05 13.51 13.73
C LEU A 160 -5.15 14.16 14.56
N ALA A 161 -4.91 14.40 15.86
CA ALA A 161 -5.85 15.14 16.70
C ALA A 161 -6.09 16.56 16.21
N GLU A 162 -5.03 17.28 15.81
CA GLU A 162 -5.11 18.62 15.26
C GLU A 162 -5.78 18.65 13.88
N ILE A 163 -5.49 17.69 13.01
CA ILE A 163 -6.13 17.53 11.69
C ILE A 163 -7.64 17.37 11.87
N LYS A 164 -8.07 16.48 12.75
CA LYS A 164 -9.51 16.35 13.09
C LYS A 164 -10.08 17.69 13.52
N ARG A 165 -9.45 18.38 14.45
CA ARG A 165 -9.96 19.67 14.99
C ARG A 165 -10.10 20.74 13.90
N ARG A 166 -9.19 20.77 12.92
CA ARG A 166 -9.12 21.83 11.90
C ARG A 166 -9.88 21.52 10.61
N TYR A 167 -9.92 20.26 10.22
CA TYR A 167 -10.33 19.84 8.87
C TYR A 167 -11.53 18.88 8.86
N GLN A 168 -12.04 18.45 10.01
CA GLN A 168 -13.21 17.56 10.04
C GLN A 168 -14.38 18.15 9.26
N THR A 169 -15.00 17.34 8.40
CA THR A 169 -16.20 17.67 7.63
C THR A 169 -17.31 16.65 7.87
N ASP A 170 -18.47 16.87 7.25
CA ASP A 170 -19.60 15.93 7.32
C ASP A 170 -19.43 14.69 6.42
N GLY A 171 -18.32 14.61 5.66
CA GLY A 171 -18.03 13.50 4.77
C GLY A 171 -18.93 13.42 3.54
N SER A 172 -19.71 14.45 3.25
CA SER A 172 -20.55 14.46 2.05
C SER A 172 -19.71 14.33 0.79
N GLY A 173 -20.05 13.35 -0.07
CA GLY A 173 -19.35 13.10 -1.33
C GLY A 173 -18.13 12.16 -1.20
N LEU A 174 -17.87 11.60 -0.03
CA LEU A 174 -16.89 10.52 0.09
C LEU A 174 -17.47 9.20 -0.43
N LEU A 175 -16.68 8.47 -1.21
CA LEU A 175 -17.01 7.08 -1.55
C LEU A 175 -16.65 6.19 -0.37
N SER A 176 -17.59 5.35 0.06
CA SER A 176 -17.26 4.20 0.89
C SER A 176 -16.35 3.26 0.09
N GLN A 177 -15.33 2.73 0.75
CA GLN A 177 -14.41 1.77 0.12
C GLN A 177 -15.13 0.41 0.00
N GLU A 178 -16.02 0.28 -0.98
CA GLU A 178 -16.62 -1.01 -1.31
C GLU A 178 -15.67 -1.78 -2.23
N TYR A 179 -15.49 -3.05 -1.93
CA TYR A 179 -14.75 -3.95 -2.82
C TYR A 179 -15.52 -4.12 -4.12
N ILE A 180 -14.86 -3.77 -5.24
CA ILE A 180 -15.42 -3.97 -6.58
C ILE A 180 -14.95 -5.32 -7.09
N ASP A 181 -15.87 -6.26 -7.25
CA ASP A 181 -15.56 -7.58 -7.79
C ASP A 181 -15.09 -7.47 -9.25
N PRO A 182 -13.90 -8.01 -9.59
CA PRO A 182 -13.41 -7.98 -10.95
C PRO A 182 -14.23 -8.90 -11.85
N VAL A 183 -14.66 -8.41 -13.01
CA VAL A 183 -15.33 -9.20 -14.04
C VAL A 183 -14.28 -9.66 -15.06
N VAL A 184 -13.70 -10.83 -14.83
CA VAL A 184 -12.66 -11.40 -15.70
C VAL A 184 -13.27 -11.91 -16.99
N ALA A 185 -12.87 -11.37 -18.13
CA ALA A 185 -13.31 -11.75 -19.48
C ALA A 185 -12.23 -12.48 -20.30
N ALA A 186 -10.95 -12.23 -20.00
CA ALA A 186 -9.80 -12.89 -20.61
C ALA A 186 -8.67 -13.01 -19.59
N SER A 187 -7.68 -13.85 -19.84
CA SER A 187 -6.49 -13.87 -18.98
C SER A 187 -5.69 -12.57 -19.15
N PRO A 188 -4.97 -12.12 -18.11
CA PRO A 188 -4.11 -10.93 -18.22
C PRO A 188 -3.09 -11.03 -19.37
N GLN A 189 -2.52 -12.21 -19.59
CA GLN A 189 -1.55 -12.44 -20.67
C GLN A 189 -2.20 -12.28 -22.05
N GLU A 190 -3.36 -12.89 -22.27
CA GLU A 190 -4.08 -12.76 -23.54
C GLU A 190 -4.45 -11.30 -23.83
N ALA A 191 -5.01 -10.60 -22.84
CA ALA A 191 -5.42 -9.21 -22.98
C ALA A 191 -4.23 -8.26 -23.20
N PHE A 192 -3.10 -8.51 -22.52
CA PHE A 192 -1.91 -7.66 -22.65
C PHE A 192 -1.30 -7.70 -24.05
N TYR A 193 -1.28 -8.88 -24.71
CA TYR A 193 -0.70 -9.07 -26.04
C TYR A 193 -1.70 -8.96 -27.19
N ALA A 194 -2.99 -8.86 -26.91
CA ALA A 194 -4.02 -8.72 -27.93
C ALA A 194 -3.95 -7.36 -28.65
N PRO A 195 -4.49 -7.25 -29.87
CA PRO A 195 -4.71 -5.97 -30.52
C PRO A 195 -5.57 -5.06 -29.66
N LYS A 196 -5.19 -3.79 -29.58
CA LYS A 196 -5.84 -2.80 -28.70
C LYS A 196 -6.23 -1.55 -29.49
N LYS A 197 -7.22 -0.84 -28.95
CA LYS A 197 -7.60 0.49 -29.40
C LYS A 197 -7.73 1.42 -28.20
N SER A 198 -7.33 2.68 -28.39
CA SER A 198 -7.43 3.71 -27.37
C SER A 198 -8.76 4.46 -27.51
N LEU A 199 -9.51 4.56 -26.44
CA LEU A 199 -10.79 5.26 -26.38
C LEU A 199 -10.81 6.26 -25.22
N PRO A 200 -11.63 7.33 -25.31
CA PRO A 200 -11.91 8.17 -24.14
C PRO A 200 -12.42 7.33 -22.97
N LEU A 201 -11.99 7.64 -21.74
CA LEU A 201 -12.26 6.84 -20.55
C LEU A 201 -13.74 6.47 -20.41
N ARG A 202 -14.64 7.44 -20.58
CA ARG A 202 -16.10 7.24 -20.46
C ARG A 202 -16.69 6.33 -21.55
N GLU A 203 -16.04 6.21 -22.69
CA GLU A 203 -16.50 5.37 -23.80
C GLU A 203 -16.06 3.90 -23.66
N THR A 204 -15.27 3.59 -22.62
CA THR A 204 -14.76 2.23 -22.38
C THR A 204 -15.70 1.37 -21.54
N GLU A 205 -16.82 1.88 -21.06
CA GLU A 205 -17.79 1.11 -20.27
C GLU A 205 -18.23 -0.16 -21.00
N GLY A 206 -18.17 -1.29 -20.31
CA GLY A 206 -18.51 -2.62 -20.85
C GLY A 206 -17.42 -3.29 -21.69
N MET A 207 -16.35 -2.56 -22.03
CA MET A 207 -15.22 -3.12 -22.79
C MET A 207 -14.24 -3.87 -21.88
N VAL A 208 -13.33 -4.63 -22.50
CA VAL A 208 -12.29 -5.39 -21.80
C VAL A 208 -10.99 -4.58 -21.81
N CYS A 209 -10.45 -4.30 -20.64
CA CYS A 209 -9.21 -3.54 -20.50
C CYS A 209 -7.98 -4.32 -20.96
N SER A 210 -7.00 -3.62 -21.53
CA SER A 210 -5.71 -4.19 -21.92
C SER A 210 -4.53 -3.64 -21.09
N GLU A 211 -4.80 -2.81 -20.10
CA GLU A 211 -3.83 -2.12 -19.26
C GLU A 211 -4.11 -2.36 -17.78
N PHE A 212 -3.08 -2.17 -16.95
CA PHE A 212 -3.31 -1.99 -15.53
C PHE A 212 -3.71 -0.54 -15.25
N VAL A 213 -4.70 -0.34 -14.38
CA VAL A 213 -5.00 0.95 -13.77
C VAL A 213 -4.83 0.80 -12.27
N MET A 214 -3.86 1.49 -11.72
CA MET A 214 -3.49 1.39 -10.31
C MET A 214 -3.52 2.76 -9.66
N CYS A 215 -4.12 2.86 -8.49
CA CYS A 215 -3.96 4.02 -7.62
C CYS A 215 -2.64 3.85 -6.84
N TYR A 216 -1.74 4.81 -6.94
CA TYR A 216 -0.45 4.73 -6.27
C TYR A 216 -0.24 5.92 -5.32
N PRO A 217 0.23 5.68 -4.11
CA PRO A 217 0.43 4.40 -3.43
C PRO A 217 -0.91 3.70 -3.08
N PRO A 218 -0.94 2.37 -2.88
CA PRO A 218 0.16 1.41 -2.87
C PRO A 218 0.42 0.71 -4.22
N GLY A 219 -0.34 1.01 -5.27
CA GLY A 219 -0.20 0.36 -6.58
C GLY A 219 -1.00 -0.93 -6.71
N ILE A 220 -2.11 -1.05 -5.98
CA ILE A 220 -3.06 -2.14 -6.14
C ILE A 220 -3.90 -1.88 -7.39
N PRO A 221 -4.01 -2.86 -8.31
CA PRO A 221 -4.84 -2.69 -9.50
C PRO A 221 -6.31 -2.48 -9.13
N ILE A 222 -6.88 -1.39 -9.63
CA ILE A 222 -8.33 -1.15 -9.66
C ILE A 222 -8.92 -1.91 -10.86
N LEU A 223 -8.11 -2.03 -11.92
CA LEU A 223 -8.45 -2.70 -13.15
C LEU A 223 -7.19 -3.37 -13.71
N ALA A 224 -7.30 -4.63 -14.09
CA ALA A 224 -6.22 -5.39 -14.69
C ALA A 224 -6.53 -5.76 -16.16
N PRO A 225 -5.51 -6.06 -16.99
CA PRO A 225 -5.74 -6.56 -18.33
C PRO A 225 -6.61 -7.81 -18.31
N GLY A 226 -7.62 -7.84 -19.17
CA GLY A 226 -8.58 -8.94 -19.27
C GLY A 226 -9.85 -8.75 -18.43
N GLU A 227 -9.92 -7.72 -17.62
CA GLU A 227 -11.12 -7.39 -16.86
C GLU A 227 -12.04 -6.46 -17.64
N ARG A 228 -13.34 -6.61 -17.40
CA ARG A 228 -14.37 -5.75 -17.98
C ARG A 228 -14.50 -4.47 -17.19
N ILE A 229 -14.49 -3.36 -17.89
CA ILE A 229 -14.64 -2.02 -17.30
C ILE A 229 -16.10 -1.81 -16.95
N THR A 230 -16.41 -1.73 -15.68
CA THR A 230 -17.78 -1.45 -15.20
C THR A 230 -17.96 0.04 -14.90
N LYS A 231 -19.20 0.44 -14.77
CA LYS A 231 -19.54 1.83 -14.39
C LYS A 231 -18.99 2.19 -13.00
N GLU A 232 -19.00 1.23 -12.08
CA GLU A 232 -18.46 1.39 -10.73
C GLU A 232 -16.94 1.68 -10.78
N ILE A 233 -16.20 0.93 -11.62
CA ILE A 233 -14.75 1.15 -11.83
C ILE A 233 -14.50 2.54 -12.42
N LEU A 234 -15.25 2.98 -13.41
CA LEU A 234 -15.12 4.32 -13.98
C LEU A 234 -15.36 5.42 -12.95
N ASN A 235 -16.42 5.29 -12.16
CA ASN A 235 -16.72 6.23 -11.09
C ASN A 235 -15.60 6.27 -10.02
N TYR A 236 -15.04 5.11 -9.68
CA TYR A 236 -13.92 5.01 -8.75
C TYR A 236 -12.66 5.71 -9.27
N ILE A 237 -12.30 5.48 -10.55
CA ILE A 237 -11.15 6.13 -11.18
C ILE A 237 -11.32 7.65 -11.17
N GLU A 238 -12.48 8.15 -11.55
CA GLU A 238 -12.75 9.60 -11.56
C GLU A 238 -12.73 10.22 -10.16
N TYR A 239 -13.30 9.53 -9.19
CA TYR A 239 -13.26 9.96 -7.80
C TYR A 239 -11.81 10.00 -7.26
N ALA A 240 -11.02 8.96 -7.51
CA ALA A 240 -9.62 8.91 -7.08
C ALA A 240 -8.79 10.05 -7.72
N LYS A 241 -9.01 10.32 -9.02
CA LYS A 241 -8.41 11.48 -9.71
C LYS A 241 -8.82 12.79 -9.06
N ALA A 242 -10.11 12.98 -8.76
CA ALA A 242 -10.63 14.20 -8.13
C ALA A 242 -10.07 14.43 -6.71
N LYS A 243 -9.73 13.35 -6.01
CA LYS A 243 -9.07 13.39 -4.68
C LYS A 243 -7.55 13.54 -4.75
N GLY A 244 -6.97 13.66 -5.94
CA GLY A 244 -5.53 13.85 -6.12
C GLY A 244 -4.70 12.57 -6.03
N CYS A 245 -5.33 11.39 -6.04
CA CYS A 245 -4.58 10.13 -6.09
C CYS A 245 -3.77 10.05 -7.39
N SER A 246 -2.49 9.72 -7.27
CA SER A 246 -1.65 9.43 -8.43
C SER A 246 -2.08 8.11 -9.07
N MET A 247 -2.33 8.14 -10.36
CA MET A 247 -2.72 6.94 -11.12
C MET A 247 -1.55 6.47 -11.97
N THR A 248 -1.31 5.17 -12.00
CA THR A 248 -0.20 4.56 -12.74
C THR A 248 -0.65 3.34 -13.52
N GLY A 249 0.13 2.97 -14.53
CA GLY A 249 -0.09 1.77 -15.35
C GLY A 249 -0.59 2.03 -16.75
N PRO A 250 -1.58 2.92 -17.00
CA PRO A 250 -2.01 3.23 -18.36
C PRO A 250 -0.93 3.91 -19.20
N GLU A 251 -1.04 3.77 -20.51
CA GLU A 251 -0.21 4.48 -21.49
C GLU A 251 -0.44 6.00 -21.43
N ASP A 252 -1.69 6.42 -21.20
CA ASP A 252 -2.05 7.81 -20.94
C ASP A 252 -1.96 8.08 -19.43
N PRO A 253 -0.95 8.85 -18.94
CA PRO A 253 -0.76 9.10 -17.51
C PRO A 253 -1.90 9.92 -16.88
N ASP A 254 -2.62 10.69 -17.67
CA ASP A 254 -3.75 11.50 -17.21
C ASP A 254 -5.06 10.71 -17.19
N ILE A 255 -5.06 9.50 -17.77
CA ILE A 255 -6.23 8.62 -17.91
C ILE A 255 -7.45 9.35 -18.47
N GLU A 256 -7.23 10.18 -19.47
CA GLU A 256 -8.30 10.70 -20.31
C GLU A 256 -8.74 9.64 -21.34
N ARG A 257 -7.84 8.73 -21.65
CA ARG A 257 -8.02 7.62 -22.56
C ARG A 257 -7.53 6.31 -21.92
N LEU A 258 -8.12 5.21 -22.34
CA LEU A 258 -7.72 3.88 -21.88
C LEU A 258 -7.67 2.91 -23.06
N ASN A 259 -6.66 2.02 -23.06
CA ASN A 259 -6.54 0.97 -24.06
C ASN A 259 -7.43 -0.22 -23.70
N VAL A 260 -8.29 -0.59 -24.63
CA VAL A 260 -9.18 -1.75 -24.56
C VAL A 260 -8.90 -2.72 -25.69
N LEU A 261 -9.37 -3.94 -25.58
CA LEU A 261 -9.28 -4.91 -26.67
C LEU A 261 -10.01 -4.41 -27.91
N ALA A 262 -9.41 -4.61 -29.09
CA ALA A 262 -9.94 -4.12 -30.37
C ALA A 262 -11.20 -4.85 -30.81
#